data_5ae1510c8ab3e7353faec4147ef36840
#
_entry.id   5ae1510c8ab3e7353faec4147ef36840
#
_cell.length_a   1.000
_cell.length_b   1.000
_cell.length_c   1.000
_cell.angle_alpha   90.00
_cell.angle_beta   90.00
_cell.angle_gamma   90.00
#
_symmetry.space_group_name_H-M   'P 1'
#
loop_
_entity.id
_entity.type
_entity.pdbx_description
1 polymer ?
#
loop_
_entity_poly.entity_id
_entity_poly.type
_entity_poly.pdbx_seq_one_letter_code
_entity_poly.pdbx_strand_id
1 'polypeptide(L)'
;FERVNSKQPFATRFIIDHAETVSERNIERIGALGGGIAIQHRMAYQGEIFVKRYGAEAAQATPPVKKMLELGVPVGAGTDATRVASYNPWVCLYWLTTGKTVGGLPLYDEKNLLDRQTALKLWTKGSAWFSGEKDIKGSLTAGELADLVVLSDDYFKVEAEDIQWIESVLTVLGGKVVYAGAEFKQDDPPLPPASPTWSPVKRFGGQWRLSENRNAPSNQSLQSQSALCACASSCGMHGHSHAWMLDVPVNEDRKS
;
A
#
# COMPACT_ATOMS: atom_id res chain seq x y z
N PHE A 1 12.94 23.27 -4.65
CA PHE A 1 11.63 23.87 -4.42
C PHE A 1 11.76 25.26 -3.78
N GLU A 2 12.37 25.44 -2.61
CA GLU A 2 12.47 26.72 -1.89
C GLU A 2 13.01 27.85 -2.79
N ARG A 3 14.11 27.60 -3.50
CA ARG A 3 14.72 28.60 -4.41
C ARG A 3 13.79 29.00 -5.57
N VAL A 4 12.92 28.11 -6.03
CA VAL A 4 11.92 28.42 -7.06
C VAL A 4 10.76 29.18 -6.42
N ASN A 5 10.25 28.70 -5.30
CA ASN A 5 9.13 29.29 -4.58
C ASN A 5 9.44 30.73 -4.11
N SER A 6 10.71 31.02 -3.74
CA SER A 6 11.13 32.37 -3.35
C SER A 6 11.11 33.39 -4.49
N LYS A 7 11.20 32.93 -5.74
CA LYS A 7 11.09 33.80 -6.93
C LYS A 7 9.65 33.97 -7.36
N GLN A 8 8.86 32.88 -7.30
CA GLN A 8 7.46 32.85 -7.64
C GLN A 8 6.79 31.79 -6.77
N PRO A 9 5.90 32.19 -5.85
CA PRO A 9 5.16 31.26 -5.00
C PRO A 9 4.42 30.19 -5.83
N PHE A 10 4.43 28.97 -5.36
CA PHE A 10 3.73 27.88 -6.02
C PHE A 10 2.22 28.16 -6.08
N ALA A 11 1.66 28.16 -7.27
CA ALA A 11 0.22 28.24 -7.50
C ALA A 11 -0.45 26.87 -7.34
N THR A 12 0.33 25.79 -7.37
CA THR A 12 -0.13 24.41 -7.31
C THR A 12 0.47 23.69 -6.12
N ARG A 13 -0.27 22.70 -5.63
CA ARG A 13 0.18 21.77 -4.61
C ARG A 13 1.26 20.86 -5.20
N PHE A 14 2.28 20.52 -4.44
CA PHE A 14 3.29 19.55 -4.83
C PHE A 14 3.31 18.37 -3.84
N ILE A 15 3.79 17.23 -4.30
CA ILE A 15 3.78 15.97 -3.57
C ILE A 15 5.18 15.37 -3.67
N ILE A 16 5.66 14.83 -2.57
CA ILE A 16 6.85 13.97 -2.53
C ILE A 16 6.37 12.55 -2.32
N ASP A 17 6.65 11.69 -3.29
CA ASP A 17 6.33 10.26 -3.19
C ASP A 17 7.43 9.50 -2.46
N HIS A 18 7.03 8.40 -1.79
CA HIS A 18 7.86 7.44 -1.07
C HIS A 18 8.44 8.00 0.22
N ALA A 19 9.47 8.84 0.15
CA ALA A 19 10.08 9.54 1.29
C ALA A 19 10.55 8.62 2.44
N GLU A 20 10.99 7.36 2.12
CA GLU A 20 11.38 6.38 3.13
C GLU A 20 12.45 6.90 4.08
N THR A 21 13.45 7.60 3.55
CA THR A 21 14.62 8.07 4.32
C THR A 21 14.64 9.60 4.51
N VAL A 22 13.48 10.24 4.43
CA VAL A 22 13.39 11.70 4.59
C VAL A 22 13.75 12.13 6.02
N SER A 23 14.59 13.15 6.14
CA SER A 23 14.94 13.73 7.45
C SER A 23 13.84 14.66 7.99
N GLU A 24 13.74 14.78 9.31
CA GLU A 24 12.79 15.67 9.99
C GLU A 24 12.87 17.11 9.44
N ARG A 25 14.08 17.65 9.30
CA ARG A 25 14.30 18.95 8.68
C ARG A 25 13.67 19.08 7.29
N ASN A 26 13.72 18.04 6.48
CA ASN A 26 13.12 18.08 5.15
C ASN A 26 11.61 17.94 5.19
N ILE A 27 11.06 17.20 6.16
CA ILE A 27 9.60 17.14 6.40
C ILE A 27 9.08 18.54 6.75
N GLU A 28 9.73 19.25 7.68
CA GLU A 28 9.38 20.65 8.03
C GLU A 28 9.40 21.57 6.80
N ARG A 29 10.41 21.45 5.95
CA ARG A 29 10.54 22.26 4.72
C ARG A 29 9.44 21.93 3.70
N ILE A 30 9.05 20.67 3.57
CA ILE A 30 7.93 20.25 2.72
C ILE A 30 6.64 20.90 3.22
N GLY A 31 6.37 20.82 4.52
CA GLY A 31 5.21 21.45 5.15
C GLY A 31 5.19 22.97 5.00
N ALA A 32 6.32 23.64 5.25
CA ALA A 32 6.46 25.08 5.10
C ALA A 32 6.21 25.60 3.67
N LEU A 33 6.41 24.77 2.67
CA LEU A 33 6.11 25.05 1.27
C LEU A 33 4.69 24.64 0.84
N GLY A 34 3.86 24.13 1.75
CA GLY A 34 2.51 23.64 1.44
C GLY A 34 2.49 22.34 0.67
N GLY A 35 3.57 21.55 0.72
CA GLY A 35 3.65 20.23 0.11
C GLY A 35 3.04 19.13 0.96
N GLY A 36 2.85 17.96 0.36
CA GLY A 36 2.42 16.73 1.04
C GLY A 36 3.35 15.56 0.73
N ILE A 37 3.20 14.48 1.49
CA ILE A 37 3.99 13.26 1.35
C ILE A 37 3.06 12.08 1.10
N ALA A 38 3.25 11.39 -0.02
CA ALA A 38 2.54 10.17 -0.34
C ALA A 38 3.44 8.97 0.00
N ILE A 39 3.05 8.20 1.01
CA ILE A 39 3.79 7.03 1.46
C ILE A 39 3.27 5.75 0.81
N GLN A 40 4.15 4.76 0.67
CA GLN A 40 3.81 3.42 0.20
C GLN A 40 4.41 2.37 1.14
N HIS A 41 3.81 1.19 1.18
CA HIS A 41 4.20 0.13 2.11
C HIS A 41 5.38 -0.72 1.60
N ARG A 42 6.32 -0.08 0.94
CA ARG A 42 7.53 -0.76 0.44
C ARG A 42 8.30 -1.47 1.54
N MET A 43 8.38 -0.86 2.72
CA MET A 43 9.09 -1.45 3.85
C MET A 43 8.41 -2.71 4.41
N ALA A 44 7.12 -2.94 4.16
CA ALA A 44 6.48 -4.21 4.46
C ALA A 44 7.13 -5.40 3.71
N TYR A 45 7.72 -5.14 2.54
CA TYR A 45 8.37 -6.15 1.69
C TYR A 45 9.89 -6.10 1.72
N GLN A 46 10.45 -4.91 1.84
CA GLN A 46 11.90 -4.70 1.76
C GLN A 46 12.55 -4.43 3.13
N GLY A 47 11.75 -4.37 4.20
CA GLY A 47 12.23 -4.02 5.53
C GLY A 47 13.31 -4.96 6.04
N GLU A 48 13.22 -6.25 5.77
CA GLU A 48 14.24 -7.24 6.20
C GLU A 48 15.59 -6.99 5.52
N ILE A 49 15.56 -6.68 4.21
CA ILE A 49 16.77 -6.33 3.45
C ILE A 49 17.32 -5.00 3.95
N PHE A 50 16.44 -4.04 4.25
CA PHE A 50 16.82 -2.75 4.79
C PHE A 50 17.52 -2.89 6.14
N VAL A 51 16.95 -3.68 7.06
CA VAL A 51 17.54 -3.97 8.38
C VAL A 51 18.90 -4.64 8.22
N LYS A 52 19.02 -5.64 7.33
CA LYS A 52 20.29 -6.33 7.08
C LYS A 52 21.37 -5.35 6.59
N ARG A 53 20.99 -4.34 5.82
CA ARG A 53 21.93 -3.40 5.20
C ARG A 53 22.27 -2.18 6.06
N TYR A 54 21.28 -1.64 6.77
CA TYR A 54 21.37 -0.35 7.48
C TYR A 54 21.18 -0.47 9.00
N GLY A 55 20.80 -1.65 9.49
CA GLY A 55 20.53 -1.91 10.90
C GLY A 55 19.07 -1.63 11.31
N ALA A 56 18.67 -2.23 12.42
CA ALA A 56 17.32 -2.11 12.94
C ALA A 56 16.96 -0.68 13.39
N GLU A 57 17.94 0.05 13.94
CA GLU A 57 17.73 1.43 14.38
C GLU A 57 17.34 2.34 13.21
N ALA A 58 17.99 2.21 12.05
CA ALA A 58 17.64 2.97 10.85
C ALA A 58 16.23 2.65 10.33
N ALA A 59 15.75 1.42 10.52
CA ALA A 59 14.42 1.00 10.10
C ALA A 59 13.30 1.66 10.92
N GLN A 60 13.55 1.99 12.19
CA GLN A 60 12.57 2.58 13.12
C GLN A 60 11.93 3.88 12.61
N ALA A 61 12.61 4.62 11.76
CA ALA A 61 12.16 5.89 11.20
C ALA A 61 12.12 5.86 9.66
N THR A 62 11.76 4.72 9.05
CA THR A 62 11.81 4.53 7.61
C THR A 62 10.52 3.88 7.08
N PRO A 63 9.59 4.70 6.52
CA PRO A 63 9.50 6.17 6.58
C PRO A 63 9.01 6.66 7.96
N PRO A 64 9.33 7.89 8.36
CA PRO A 64 8.95 8.44 9.66
C PRO A 64 7.51 8.98 9.64
N VAL A 65 6.52 8.11 9.41
CA VAL A 65 5.11 8.50 9.17
C VAL A 65 4.53 9.28 10.34
N LYS A 66 4.76 8.78 11.57
CA LYS A 66 4.23 9.45 12.77
C LYS A 66 4.81 10.86 12.92
N LYS A 67 6.10 11.03 12.66
CA LYS A 67 6.76 12.34 12.65
C LYS A 67 6.19 13.28 11.59
N MET A 68 5.88 12.78 10.39
CA MET A 68 5.22 13.58 9.34
C MET A 68 3.88 14.14 9.82
N LEU A 69 3.09 13.30 10.50
CA LEU A 69 1.80 13.70 11.06
C LEU A 69 1.95 14.69 12.22
N GLU A 70 2.90 14.47 13.13
CA GLU A 70 3.21 15.38 14.25
C GLU A 70 3.60 16.78 13.77
N LEU A 71 4.32 16.87 12.66
CA LEU A 71 4.71 18.12 12.02
C LEU A 71 3.58 18.73 11.14
N GLY A 72 2.41 18.11 11.12
CA GLY A 72 1.24 18.62 10.41
C GLY A 72 1.33 18.60 8.89
N VAL A 73 2.24 17.81 8.32
CA VAL A 73 2.35 17.66 6.87
C VAL A 73 1.21 16.78 6.38
N PRO A 74 0.52 17.15 5.29
CA PRO A 74 -0.45 16.26 4.66
C PRO A 74 0.18 14.95 4.22
N VAL A 75 -0.33 13.83 4.73
CA VAL A 75 0.14 12.48 4.39
C VAL A 75 -1.01 11.67 3.81
N GLY A 76 -0.74 10.98 2.71
CA GLY A 76 -1.63 9.97 2.15
C GLY A 76 -0.88 8.66 1.97
N ALA A 77 -1.62 7.55 1.93
CA ALA A 77 -1.06 6.23 1.74
C ALA A 77 -1.52 5.60 0.42
N GLY A 78 -0.65 4.82 -0.18
CA GLY A 78 -0.89 4.09 -1.42
C GLY A 78 -0.06 2.80 -1.48
N THR A 79 -0.20 2.03 -2.56
CA THR A 79 0.50 0.76 -2.71
C THR A 79 1.77 0.84 -3.55
N ASP A 80 1.84 1.73 -4.52
CA ASP A 80 2.86 1.70 -5.60
C ASP A 80 2.93 0.32 -6.28
N ALA A 81 1.76 -0.35 -6.35
CA ALA A 81 1.64 -1.67 -6.96
C ALA A 81 1.75 -1.55 -8.49
N THR A 82 2.17 -2.59 -9.11
CA THR A 82 2.42 -3.98 -8.65
C THR A 82 3.89 -4.35 -8.66
N ARG A 83 4.76 -3.41 -8.98
CA ARG A 83 6.19 -3.67 -9.19
C ARG A 83 6.97 -3.91 -7.88
N VAL A 84 6.67 -3.13 -6.85
CA VAL A 84 7.47 -3.08 -5.61
C VAL A 84 6.73 -3.59 -4.38
N ALA A 85 5.40 -3.70 -4.47
CA ALA A 85 4.55 -4.15 -3.38
C ALA A 85 3.25 -4.75 -3.91
N SER A 86 2.46 -5.39 -3.04
CA SER A 86 1.11 -5.83 -3.34
C SER A 86 0.19 -4.63 -3.59
N TYR A 87 -0.78 -4.79 -4.48
CA TYR A 87 -1.87 -3.83 -4.65
C TYR A 87 -2.90 -3.88 -3.50
N ASN A 88 -2.81 -4.87 -2.59
CA ASN A 88 -3.73 -5.03 -1.49
C ASN A 88 -3.55 -3.93 -0.43
N PRO A 89 -4.54 -3.04 -0.21
CA PRO A 89 -4.45 -1.95 0.76
C PRO A 89 -4.35 -2.44 2.20
N TRP A 90 -4.90 -3.62 2.50
CA TRP A 90 -4.94 -4.17 3.85
C TRP A 90 -3.55 -4.58 4.35
N VAL A 91 -2.65 -4.99 3.44
CA VAL A 91 -1.24 -5.21 3.77
C VAL A 91 -0.56 -3.91 4.19
N CYS A 92 -0.90 -2.78 3.56
CA CYS A 92 -0.40 -1.47 3.99
C CYS A 92 -0.94 -1.08 5.37
N LEU A 93 -2.24 -1.28 5.60
CA LEU A 93 -2.85 -0.99 6.90
C LEU A 93 -2.31 -1.89 8.01
N TYR A 94 -2.08 -3.17 7.71
CA TYR A 94 -1.38 -4.09 8.60
C TYR A 94 0.01 -3.55 8.99
N TRP A 95 0.82 -3.20 7.99
CA TRP A 95 2.16 -2.65 8.21
C TRP A 95 2.14 -1.35 9.02
N LEU A 96 1.25 -0.40 8.71
CA LEU A 96 1.15 0.89 9.42
C LEU A 96 0.76 0.72 10.89
N THR A 97 -0.02 -0.30 11.22
CA THR A 97 -0.56 -0.52 12.57
C THR A 97 0.25 -1.50 13.41
N THR A 98 0.97 -2.43 12.78
CA THR A 98 1.79 -3.44 13.47
C THR A 98 3.29 -3.16 13.39
N GLY A 99 3.71 -2.38 12.40
CA GLY A 99 5.13 -2.14 12.12
C GLY A 99 5.89 -3.36 11.61
N LYS A 100 5.19 -4.44 11.20
CA LYS A 100 5.82 -5.69 10.79
C LYS A 100 5.94 -5.79 9.27
N THR A 101 6.98 -6.48 8.83
CA THR A 101 7.08 -6.94 7.44
C THR A 101 6.07 -8.06 7.17
N VAL A 102 5.83 -8.38 5.90
CA VAL A 102 5.03 -9.55 5.51
C VAL A 102 5.68 -10.86 5.95
N GLY A 103 6.98 -10.87 6.21
CA GLY A 103 7.73 -11.99 6.80
C GLY A 103 7.64 -12.04 8.33
N GLY A 104 6.97 -11.06 8.97
CA GLY A 104 6.77 -11.02 10.42
C GLY A 104 7.86 -10.31 11.21
N LEU A 105 8.89 -9.73 10.56
CA LEU A 105 9.93 -8.99 11.26
C LEU A 105 9.38 -7.66 11.79
N PRO A 106 9.44 -7.39 13.12
CA PRO A 106 9.11 -6.07 13.65
C PRO A 106 10.14 -5.02 13.20
N LEU A 107 9.66 -3.98 12.51
CA LEU A 107 10.50 -2.86 12.05
C LEU A 107 10.42 -1.67 13.01
N TYR A 108 9.23 -1.41 13.58
CA TYR A 108 8.96 -0.20 14.34
C TYR A 108 8.68 -0.50 15.79
N ASP A 109 9.20 0.35 16.66
CA ASP A 109 8.78 0.41 18.06
C ASP A 109 7.34 0.95 18.14
N GLU A 110 6.67 0.65 19.23
CA GLU A 110 5.28 1.06 19.50
C GLU A 110 5.07 2.58 19.33
N LYS A 111 6.06 3.39 19.71
CA LYS A 111 6.02 4.85 19.52
C LYS A 111 5.89 5.32 18.06
N ASN A 112 6.26 4.48 17.08
CA ASN A 112 6.19 4.78 15.65
C ASN A 112 4.98 4.14 14.96
N LEU A 113 4.20 3.33 15.67
CA LEU A 113 2.98 2.73 15.13
C LEU A 113 1.85 3.74 15.04
N LEU A 114 0.95 3.54 14.10
CA LEU A 114 -0.29 4.29 14.00
C LEU A 114 -1.44 3.48 14.61
N ASP A 115 -2.40 4.16 15.22
CA ASP A 115 -3.69 3.55 15.51
C ASP A 115 -4.47 3.27 14.21
N ARG A 116 -5.41 2.34 14.28
CA ARG A 116 -6.18 1.87 13.12
C ARG A 116 -6.95 3.00 12.45
N GLN A 117 -7.51 3.93 13.21
CA GLN A 117 -8.27 5.05 12.67
C GLN A 117 -7.37 6.01 11.89
N THR A 118 -6.21 6.35 12.44
CA THR A 118 -5.22 7.20 11.78
C THR A 118 -4.70 6.54 10.51
N ALA A 119 -4.33 5.26 10.55
CA ALA A 119 -3.87 4.51 9.38
C ALA A 119 -4.93 4.50 8.25
N LEU A 120 -6.20 4.24 8.60
CA LEU A 120 -7.30 4.25 7.62
C LEU A 120 -7.54 5.65 7.04
N LYS A 121 -7.41 6.71 7.84
CA LYS A 121 -7.53 8.09 7.34
C LYS A 121 -6.46 8.46 6.32
N LEU A 122 -5.25 7.90 6.40
CA LEU A 122 -4.23 8.12 5.37
C LEU A 122 -4.66 7.55 4.01
N TRP A 123 -5.37 6.43 4.00
CA TRP A 123 -5.90 5.79 2.79
C TRP A 123 -7.11 6.51 2.20
N THR A 124 -7.86 7.21 3.00
CA THR A 124 -9.12 7.85 2.62
C THR A 124 -8.95 9.37 2.48
N LYS A 125 -9.24 10.14 3.52
CA LYS A 125 -9.13 11.62 3.53
C LYS A 125 -7.72 12.11 3.18
N GLY A 126 -6.67 11.43 3.68
CA GLY A 126 -5.29 11.77 3.37
C GLY A 126 -5.03 11.69 1.86
N SER A 127 -5.41 10.57 1.24
CA SER A 127 -5.24 10.41 -0.22
C SER A 127 -6.12 11.35 -1.03
N ALA A 128 -7.34 11.66 -0.59
CA ALA A 128 -8.22 12.63 -1.25
C ALA A 128 -7.65 14.07 -1.25
N TRP A 129 -6.78 14.40 -0.29
CA TRP A 129 -6.09 15.68 -0.28
C TRP A 129 -5.19 15.84 -1.52
N PHE A 130 -4.51 14.78 -1.95
CA PHE A 130 -3.57 14.83 -3.08
C PHE A 130 -4.27 15.08 -4.41
N SER A 131 -5.46 14.54 -4.61
CA SER A 131 -6.28 14.80 -5.79
C SER A 131 -7.02 16.14 -5.75
N GLY A 132 -6.94 16.88 -4.63
CA GLY A 132 -7.70 18.10 -4.44
C GLY A 132 -9.17 17.89 -4.09
N GLU A 133 -9.56 16.68 -3.74
CA GLU A 133 -10.96 16.24 -3.57
C GLU A 133 -11.33 15.95 -2.11
N LYS A 134 -10.53 16.44 -1.16
CA LYS A 134 -10.72 16.20 0.29
C LYS A 134 -12.10 16.64 0.83
N ASP A 135 -12.77 17.54 0.13
CA ASP A 135 -14.04 18.12 0.55
C ASP A 135 -15.25 17.42 -0.12
N ILE A 136 -14.99 16.49 -1.04
CA ILE A 136 -16.04 15.77 -1.77
C ILE A 136 -15.93 14.24 -1.66
N LYS A 137 -14.83 13.71 -1.15
CA LYS A 137 -14.64 12.26 -0.94
C LYS A 137 -13.66 11.94 0.19
N GLY A 138 -13.59 10.68 0.55
CA GLY A 138 -12.67 10.14 1.57
C GLY A 138 -13.31 9.99 2.95
N SER A 139 -14.60 10.25 3.09
CA SER A 139 -15.39 9.91 4.27
C SER A 139 -16.82 9.52 3.90
N LEU A 140 -17.57 9.00 4.87
CA LEU A 140 -18.98 8.67 4.72
C LEU A 140 -19.88 9.82 5.23
N THR A 141 -19.51 11.05 4.92
CA THR A 141 -20.26 12.24 5.31
C THR A 141 -21.35 12.52 4.28
N ALA A 142 -22.55 12.87 4.75
CA ALA A 142 -23.62 13.25 3.84
C ALA A 142 -23.22 14.42 2.95
N GLY A 143 -23.44 14.30 1.65
CA GLY A 143 -23.05 15.27 0.64
C GLY A 143 -21.70 14.96 -0.05
N GLU A 144 -20.91 14.03 0.46
CA GLU A 144 -19.74 13.50 -0.26
C GLU A 144 -20.14 12.41 -1.28
N LEU A 145 -19.22 12.07 -2.15
CA LEU A 145 -19.41 10.99 -3.12
C LEU A 145 -19.63 9.65 -2.41
N ALA A 146 -20.56 8.87 -2.93
CA ALA A 146 -20.84 7.53 -2.42
C ALA A 146 -19.79 6.53 -2.96
N ASP A 147 -18.54 6.71 -2.51
CA ASP A 147 -17.40 5.84 -2.74
C ASP A 147 -17.15 5.06 -1.45
N LEU A 148 -17.56 3.81 -1.42
CA LEU A 148 -17.48 2.98 -0.21
C LEU A 148 -17.18 1.53 -0.51
N VAL A 149 -16.71 0.82 0.51
CA VAL A 149 -16.52 -0.63 0.51
C VAL A 149 -17.20 -1.25 1.72
N VAL A 150 -17.77 -2.45 1.53
CA VAL A 150 -18.11 -3.35 2.63
C VAL A 150 -17.01 -4.39 2.73
N LEU A 151 -16.55 -4.65 3.93
CA LEU A 151 -15.42 -5.52 4.22
C LEU A 151 -15.89 -6.88 4.68
N SER A 152 -15.08 -7.91 4.45
CA SER A 152 -15.31 -9.27 4.96
C SER A 152 -15.36 -9.33 6.48
N ASP A 153 -14.64 -8.41 7.14
CA ASP A 153 -14.46 -8.40 8.59
C ASP A 153 -14.43 -6.96 9.14
N ASP A 154 -14.70 -6.81 10.43
CA ASP A 154 -14.61 -5.52 11.11
C ASP A 154 -13.14 -5.13 11.33
N TYR A 155 -12.60 -4.27 10.47
CA TYR A 155 -11.24 -3.77 10.55
C TYR A 155 -10.82 -3.26 11.95
N PHE A 156 -11.76 -2.73 12.72
CA PHE A 156 -11.47 -2.19 14.03
C PHE A 156 -11.44 -3.24 15.15
N LYS A 157 -11.95 -4.45 14.89
CA LYS A 157 -12.08 -5.52 15.88
C LYS A 157 -11.23 -6.75 15.62
N VAL A 158 -10.95 -7.08 14.34
CA VAL A 158 -10.12 -8.24 14.02
C VAL A 158 -8.78 -8.20 14.74
N GLU A 159 -8.17 -9.34 14.99
CA GLU A 159 -6.81 -9.40 15.47
C GLU A 159 -5.86 -8.65 14.50
N ALA A 160 -4.76 -8.11 15.04
CA ALA A 160 -3.87 -7.28 14.25
C ALA A 160 -3.27 -8.06 13.06
N GLU A 161 -2.98 -9.34 13.25
CA GLU A 161 -2.43 -10.23 12.21
C GLU A 161 -3.43 -10.53 11.08
N ASP A 162 -4.73 -10.38 11.34
CA ASP A 162 -5.79 -10.68 10.36
C ASP A 162 -6.12 -9.49 9.46
N ILE A 163 -5.66 -8.28 9.81
CA ILE A 163 -5.90 -7.08 8.98
C ILE A 163 -5.48 -7.31 7.52
N GLN A 164 -4.35 -7.94 7.28
CA GLN A 164 -3.81 -8.18 5.94
C GLN A 164 -4.68 -9.13 5.09
N TRP A 165 -5.60 -9.85 5.71
CA TRP A 165 -6.48 -10.85 5.06
C TRP A 165 -7.89 -10.32 4.81
N ILE A 166 -8.20 -9.10 5.24
CA ILE A 166 -9.49 -8.45 4.95
C ILE A 166 -9.65 -8.33 3.43
N GLU A 167 -10.88 -8.56 2.96
CA GLU A 167 -11.27 -8.42 1.56
C GLU A 167 -12.45 -7.46 1.43
N SER A 168 -12.58 -6.79 0.29
CA SER A 168 -13.82 -6.09 -0.07
C SER A 168 -14.84 -7.10 -0.55
N VAL A 169 -16.00 -7.15 0.07
CA VAL A 169 -17.13 -7.98 -0.39
C VAL A 169 -18.14 -7.18 -1.23
N LEU A 170 -18.13 -5.84 -1.10
CA LEU A 170 -18.86 -4.94 -1.98
C LEU A 170 -18.04 -3.66 -2.19
N THR A 171 -17.96 -3.19 -3.43
CA THR A 171 -17.35 -1.89 -3.75
C THR A 171 -18.32 -1.04 -4.53
N VAL A 172 -18.56 0.16 -4.03
CA VAL A 172 -19.43 1.17 -4.66
C VAL A 172 -18.57 2.37 -5.03
N LEU A 173 -18.71 2.85 -6.25
CA LEU A 173 -18.03 4.04 -6.77
C LEU A 173 -19.06 4.99 -7.38
N GLY A 174 -19.14 6.21 -6.86
CA GLY A 174 -20.13 7.19 -7.29
C GLY A 174 -21.57 6.69 -7.17
N GLY A 175 -21.86 5.90 -6.13
CA GLY A 175 -23.19 5.31 -5.89
C GLY A 175 -23.50 4.09 -6.77
N LYS A 176 -22.57 3.59 -7.57
CA LYS A 176 -22.75 2.40 -8.42
C LYS A 176 -21.92 1.24 -7.90
N VAL A 177 -22.52 0.06 -7.80
CA VAL A 177 -21.79 -1.18 -7.51
C VAL A 177 -20.84 -1.47 -8.67
N VAL A 178 -19.54 -1.59 -8.37
CA VAL A 178 -18.49 -1.91 -9.33
C VAL A 178 -17.86 -3.28 -9.08
N TYR A 179 -18.09 -3.84 -7.90
CA TYR A 179 -17.72 -5.19 -7.52
C TYR A 179 -18.65 -5.69 -6.41
N ALA A 180 -19.05 -6.95 -6.48
CA ALA A 180 -19.79 -7.63 -5.43
C ALA A 180 -19.37 -9.10 -5.33
N GLY A 181 -19.09 -9.55 -4.11
CA GLY A 181 -18.71 -10.91 -3.77
C GLY A 181 -19.48 -11.41 -2.56
N ALA A 182 -19.14 -12.60 -2.09
CA ALA A 182 -19.79 -13.23 -0.92
C ALA A 182 -21.33 -13.13 -0.98
N GLU A 183 -21.97 -12.63 0.07
CA GLU A 183 -23.42 -12.45 0.14
C GLU A 183 -24.01 -11.43 -0.86
N PHE A 184 -23.17 -10.57 -1.44
CA PHE A 184 -23.58 -9.57 -2.45
C PHE A 184 -23.40 -10.05 -3.89
N LYS A 185 -23.03 -11.31 -4.12
CA LYS A 185 -22.65 -11.83 -5.44
C LYS A 185 -23.72 -11.62 -6.53
N GLN A 186 -24.97 -11.59 -6.16
CA GLN A 186 -26.09 -11.34 -7.08
C GLN A 186 -26.06 -9.92 -7.69
N ASP A 187 -25.42 -8.97 -7.02
CA ASP A 187 -25.32 -7.57 -7.43
C ASP A 187 -24.03 -7.29 -8.22
N ASP A 188 -23.21 -8.32 -8.47
CA ASP A 188 -21.93 -8.19 -9.16
C ASP A 188 -22.15 -7.77 -10.63
N PRO A 189 -21.62 -6.62 -11.05
CA PRO A 189 -21.82 -6.17 -12.41
C PRO A 189 -21.08 -7.10 -13.39
N PRO A 190 -21.55 -7.15 -14.65
CA PRO A 190 -20.83 -7.88 -15.68
C PRO A 190 -19.41 -7.30 -15.83
N LEU A 191 -18.44 -8.19 -16.00
CA LEU A 191 -17.06 -7.78 -16.23
C LEU A 191 -16.97 -6.85 -17.42
N PRO A 192 -16.15 -5.79 -17.35
CA PRO A 192 -15.88 -4.97 -18.51
C PRO A 192 -15.32 -5.86 -19.62
N PRO A 193 -15.64 -5.55 -20.91
CA PRO A 193 -15.12 -6.33 -22.02
C PRO A 193 -13.60 -6.38 -21.92
N ALA A 194 -13.05 -7.60 -22.02
CA ALA A 194 -11.61 -7.78 -22.01
C ALA A 194 -11.01 -6.94 -23.14
N SER A 195 -10.21 -5.99 -22.78
CA SER A 195 -9.42 -5.17 -23.70
C SER A 195 -8.57 -6.06 -24.61
N PRO A 196 -7.59 -5.54 -25.35
CA PRO A 196 -6.90 -6.21 -26.42
C PRO A 196 -6.51 -7.68 -26.12
N THR A 197 -6.30 -8.46 -27.15
CA THR A 197 -6.01 -9.90 -27.07
C THR A 197 -4.81 -10.28 -26.22
N TRP A 198 -3.90 -9.34 -25.97
CA TRP A 198 -2.75 -9.50 -25.09
C TRP A 198 -3.07 -9.33 -23.60
N SER A 199 -4.26 -8.81 -23.25
CA SER A 199 -4.60 -8.52 -21.84
C SER A 199 -4.53 -9.78 -20.97
N PRO A 200 -3.81 -9.75 -19.84
CA PRO A 200 -3.78 -10.87 -18.89
C PRO A 200 -5.16 -11.26 -18.38
N VAL A 201 -6.07 -10.31 -18.22
CA VAL A 201 -7.46 -10.54 -17.77
C VAL A 201 -8.18 -11.54 -18.67
N LYS A 202 -7.96 -11.45 -19.98
CA LYS A 202 -8.58 -12.38 -20.95
C LYS A 202 -8.08 -13.81 -20.79
N ARG A 203 -6.80 -14.01 -20.41
CA ARG A 203 -6.18 -15.32 -20.28
C ARG A 203 -6.32 -15.91 -18.88
N PHE A 204 -6.18 -15.10 -17.86
CA PHE A 204 -6.10 -15.55 -16.46
C PHE A 204 -7.34 -15.20 -15.64
N GLY A 205 -8.26 -14.42 -16.18
CA GLY A 205 -9.56 -14.15 -15.60
C GLY A 205 -9.60 -13.14 -14.45
N GLY A 206 -8.47 -12.54 -14.11
CA GLY A 206 -8.40 -11.59 -12.99
C GLY A 206 -8.39 -12.29 -11.62
N GLN A 207 -8.19 -11.49 -10.58
CA GLN A 207 -7.98 -11.95 -9.20
C GLN A 207 -9.18 -12.68 -8.60
N TRP A 208 -10.38 -12.26 -8.91
CA TRP A 208 -11.62 -12.82 -8.38
C TRP A 208 -11.82 -14.31 -8.72
N ARG A 209 -11.17 -14.84 -9.76
CA ARG A 209 -11.20 -16.29 -10.05
C ARG A 209 -10.33 -17.12 -9.10
N LEU A 210 -9.40 -16.51 -8.41
CA LEU A 210 -8.55 -17.23 -7.44
C LEU A 210 -9.32 -17.58 -6.16
N SER A 211 -10.38 -16.82 -5.81
CA SER A 211 -11.21 -17.09 -4.64
C SER A 211 -12.11 -18.33 -4.83
N GLU A 212 -12.54 -18.62 -6.05
CA GLU A 212 -13.37 -19.82 -6.34
C GLU A 212 -12.56 -21.12 -6.24
N ASN A 213 -11.24 -21.06 -6.32
CA ASN A 213 -10.34 -22.21 -6.30
C ASN A 213 -9.63 -22.47 -4.95
N ARG A 214 -10.01 -21.79 -3.87
CA ARG A 214 -9.42 -22.02 -2.53
C ARG A 214 -9.57 -23.46 -2.03
N ASN A 215 -10.50 -24.23 -2.61
CA ASN A 215 -10.73 -25.64 -2.28
C ASN A 215 -10.04 -26.64 -3.23
N ALA A 216 -9.27 -26.20 -4.21
CA ALA A 216 -8.48 -27.10 -5.03
C ALA A 216 -7.18 -27.50 -4.28
N PRO A 217 -6.78 -28.78 -4.32
CA PRO A 217 -5.57 -29.23 -3.62
C PRO A 217 -4.36 -28.43 -4.11
N SER A 218 -3.71 -27.77 -3.17
CA SER A 218 -2.70 -26.69 -3.35
C SER A 218 -1.40 -27.09 -4.07
N ASN A 219 -1.21 -28.35 -4.47
CA ASN A 219 0.12 -28.82 -4.87
C ASN A 219 0.38 -28.97 -6.38
N GLN A 220 -0.63 -28.84 -7.24
CA GLN A 220 -0.40 -29.01 -8.69
C GLN A 220 -0.56 -27.72 -9.51
N SER A 221 -1.32 -26.71 -9.04
CA SER A 221 -1.57 -25.50 -9.81
C SER A 221 -0.48 -24.42 -9.63
N LEU A 222 0.23 -24.41 -8.49
CA LEU A 222 1.26 -23.41 -8.21
C LEU A 222 2.54 -23.61 -9.03
N GLN A 223 2.92 -24.87 -9.31
CA GLN A 223 4.11 -25.16 -10.12
C GLN A 223 3.93 -24.81 -11.60
N SER A 224 2.72 -24.93 -12.13
CA SER A 224 2.44 -24.56 -13.53
C SER A 224 2.26 -23.06 -13.74
N GLN A 225 1.84 -22.32 -12.70
CA GLN A 225 1.69 -20.87 -12.78
C GLN A 225 3.02 -20.12 -12.59
N SER A 226 3.94 -20.66 -11.79
CA SER A 226 5.28 -20.08 -11.63
C SER A 226 6.10 -20.11 -12.90
N ALA A 227 5.90 -21.09 -13.77
CA ALA A 227 6.60 -21.23 -15.05
C ALA A 227 6.13 -20.22 -16.11
N LEU A 228 4.97 -19.56 -15.92
CA LEU A 228 4.37 -18.63 -16.88
C LEU A 228 4.52 -17.15 -16.47
N CYS A 229 5.01 -16.88 -15.27
CA CYS A 229 5.24 -15.52 -14.81
C CYS A 229 6.66 -15.09 -15.18
N ALA A 230 6.78 -14.11 -16.08
CA ALA A 230 8.06 -13.52 -16.45
C ALA A 230 8.80 -12.85 -15.27
N CYS A 231 8.11 -12.65 -14.14
CA CYS A 231 8.66 -12.13 -12.89
C CYS A 231 8.73 -13.20 -11.78
N ALA A 232 8.82 -14.48 -12.16
CA ALA A 232 8.79 -15.62 -11.22
C ALA A 232 9.77 -15.52 -10.04
N SER A 233 10.86 -14.77 -10.20
CA SER A 233 11.87 -14.52 -9.18
C SER A 233 11.62 -13.26 -8.34
N SER A 234 10.62 -12.43 -8.67
CA SER A 234 10.41 -11.12 -8.03
C SER A 234 8.96 -10.77 -7.71
N CYS A 235 8.02 -11.68 -7.94
CA CYS A 235 6.60 -11.38 -7.78
C CYS A 235 6.10 -11.71 -6.37
N GLY A 236 5.94 -10.70 -5.52
CA GLY A 236 5.37 -10.85 -4.18
C GLY A 236 3.92 -11.37 -4.16
N MET A 237 3.20 -11.30 -5.29
CA MET A 237 1.83 -11.81 -5.40
C MET A 237 1.72 -13.34 -5.28
N HIS A 238 2.81 -14.08 -5.46
CA HIS A 238 2.81 -15.54 -5.47
C HIS A 238 3.49 -16.16 -4.24
N GLY A 239 3.84 -15.36 -3.23
CA GLY A 239 4.49 -15.86 -2.02
C GLY A 239 5.89 -16.43 -2.25
N HIS A 240 6.53 -16.10 -3.38
CA HIS A 240 7.90 -16.51 -3.63
C HIS A 240 8.86 -15.69 -2.78
N SER A 241 9.62 -16.36 -1.94
CA SER A 241 10.76 -15.73 -1.28
C SER A 241 11.75 -15.26 -2.33
N HIS A 242 12.21 -14.02 -2.23
CA HIS A 242 13.26 -13.47 -3.08
C HIS A 242 14.62 -14.07 -2.70
N ALA A 243 14.77 -15.40 -2.79
CA ALA A 243 15.97 -16.10 -2.40
C ALA A 243 17.23 -15.56 -3.10
N TRP A 244 17.10 -15.08 -4.33
CA TRP A 244 18.23 -14.49 -5.08
C TRP A 244 18.70 -13.13 -4.53
N MET A 245 17.86 -12.40 -3.78
CA MET A 245 18.28 -11.16 -3.12
C MET A 245 19.11 -11.42 -1.85
N LEU A 246 19.10 -12.65 -1.32
CA LEU A 246 19.86 -13.03 -0.14
C LEU A 246 21.32 -13.40 -0.47
N ASP A 247 21.63 -13.70 -1.74
CA ASP A 247 22.96 -14.16 -2.17
C ASP A 247 23.81 -13.07 -2.86
N VAL A 248 23.48 -11.80 -2.72
CA VAL A 248 24.38 -10.73 -3.17
C VAL A 248 25.55 -10.67 -2.18
N PRO A 249 26.76 -11.05 -2.55
CA PRO A 249 27.91 -10.97 -1.65
C PRO A 249 28.11 -9.49 -1.28
N VAL A 250 28.15 -9.23 0.00
CA VAL A 250 28.56 -7.92 0.53
C VAL A 250 30.02 -7.77 0.17
N ASN A 251 30.31 -6.90 -0.79
CA ASN A 251 31.68 -6.57 -1.15
C ASN A 251 32.28 -5.81 0.03
N GLU A 252 33.15 -6.44 0.81
CA GLU A 252 33.83 -5.89 1.99
C GLU A 252 34.87 -4.80 1.65
N ASP A 253 35.08 -4.51 0.36
CA ASP A 253 36.13 -3.59 -0.13
C ASP A 253 35.62 -2.16 -0.31
N ARG A 254 35.08 -1.53 0.74
CA ARG A 254 35.01 -0.06 0.83
C ARG A 254 35.38 0.40 2.24
N LYS A 255 36.63 0.11 2.63
CA LYS A 255 37.34 0.87 3.64
C LYS A 255 38.54 1.54 2.94
N SER A 256 38.34 2.75 2.50
CA SER A 256 39.39 3.78 2.35
C SER A 256 38.70 5.13 2.19
#